data_5b89fb4d6647bbd07ce186958535853a
#
_entry.id   5b89fb4d6647bbd07ce186958535853a
#
_cell.length_a   1.000
_cell.length_b   1.000
_cell.length_c   1.000
_cell.angle_alpha   90.00
_cell.angle_beta   90.00
_cell.angle_gamma   90.00
#
_symmetry.space_group_name_H-M   'P 1'
#
loop_
_entity.id
_entity.type
_entity.pdbx_description
1 polymer ?
#
loop_
_entity_poly.entity_id
_entity_poly.type
_entity_poly.pdbx_seq_one_letter_code
_entity_poly.pdbx_strand_id
1 'polypeptide(L)'
;GWLEEKELKSPKGAKSYYWCYRVAETVNVVINGFRYDFGVGGIHGAKQGIVRTENGKVCRTLDVASYYPNMAIRQKIHPAHLGMTFCKVYEDLYDERKKHPKGSAANAALKLALNGSYGESNNEFSPLYDPAFTMAITCNGQLSLCMLMEQLIIHCNAEIVMCNTDGFEYVIDEKFISKADELVKDWEEVTSLEMEGDTYAVMYINNVNNYVSITTSGKVKTKGAYEIPNYKQEGYKKIDFEKHGFHKNHSAFIIPFAAVECLVKGVPVEETI
;
A
#
# COMPACT_ATOMS: atom_id res chain seq x y z
N GLY A 1 8.38 16.61 18.76
CA GLY A 1 8.09 16.61 17.33
C GLY A 1 8.74 15.45 16.63
N TRP A 2 8.21 15.08 15.48
CA TRP A 2 8.71 13.99 14.64
C TRP A 2 9.88 14.42 13.75
N LEU A 3 10.19 15.72 13.74
CA LEU A 3 11.32 16.30 13.03
C LEU A 3 12.35 16.84 14.01
N GLU A 4 13.61 16.71 13.67
CA GLU A 4 14.75 17.30 14.36
C GLU A 4 15.70 17.97 13.35
N GLU A 5 16.38 19.03 13.79
CA GLU A 5 17.40 19.69 13.00
C GLU A 5 18.75 18.99 13.22
N LYS A 6 19.43 18.63 12.14
CA LYS A 6 20.76 18.01 12.17
C LYS A 6 21.77 18.87 11.43
N GLU A 7 22.99 18.92 11.97
CA GLU A 7 24.10 19.58 11.33
C GLU A 7 24.63 18.73 10.16
N LEU A 8 24.67 19.32 8.96
CA LEU A 8 25.31 18.72 7.81
C LEU A 8 26.83 18.99 7.89
N LYS A 9 27.61 17.93 8.01
CA LYS A 9 29.09 18.02 8.02
C LYS A 9 29.58 18.32 6.60
N SER A 10 29.90 19.58 6.32
CA SER A 10 30.55 19.97 5.07
C SER A 10 32.05 19.72 5.13
N PRO A 11 32.68 19.16 4.08
CA PRO A 11 34.15 19.03 3.99
C PRO A 11 34.91 20.35 4.06
N LYS A 12 34.25 21.48 3.80
CA LYS A 12 34.84 22.84 3.79
C LYS A 12 34.58 23.62 5.07
N GLY A 13 34.11 22.98 6.16
CA GLY A 13 33.93 23.63 7.47
C GLY A 13 32.74 24.58 7.58
N ALA A 14 31.96 24.79 6.52
CA ALA A 14 30.71 25.53 6.61
C ALA A 14 29.66 24.69 7.34
N LYS A 15 29.04 25.27 8.37
CA LYS A 15 27.93 24.63 9.07
C LYS A 15 26.65 24.91 8.29
N SER A 16 25.96 23.85 7.90
CA SER A 16 24.60 23.91 7.40
C SER A 16 23.74 22.95 8.20
N TYR A 17 22.44 23.23 8.26
CA TYR A 17 21.50 22.43 9.03
C TYR A 17 20.36 21.98 8.10
N TYR A 18 19.81 20.79 8.38
CA TYR A 18 18.68 20.26 7.65
C TYR A 18 17.70 19.61 8.63
N TRP A 19 16.44 19.62 8.27
CA TRP A 19 15.41 18.89 9.01
C TRP A 19 15.39 17.44 8.60
N CYS A 20 15.39 16.54 9.56
CA CYS A 20 15.22 15.11 9.30
C CYS A 20 14.19 14.53 10.26
N TYR A 21 13.75 13.32 9.96
CA TYR A 21 12.91 12.60 10.92
C TYR A 21 13.71 12.29 12.18
N ARG A 22 13.14 12.67 13.30
CA ARG A 22 13.56 12.09 14.56
C ARG A 22 13.27 10.59 14.49
N VAL A 23 14.23 9.75 14.92
CA VAL A 23 13.97 8.30 15.10
C VAL A 23 12.87 8.18 16.14
N ALA A 24 11.64 8.11 15.65
CA ALA A 24 10.46 8.02 16.50
C ALA A 24 10.15 6.56 16.75
N GLU A 25 9.76 6.25 17.96
CA GLU A 25 9.14 4.97 18.25
C GLU A 25 7.85 4.85 17.44
N THR A 26 7.61 3.67 16.86
CA THR A 26 6.34 3.35 16.21
C THR A 26 5.24 3.39 17.27
N VAL A 27 4.17 4.13 16.99
CA VAL A 27 3.00 4.15 17.89
C VAL A 27 2.17 2.90 17.62
N ASN A 28 2.00 2.08 18.63
CA ASN A 28 1.23 0.84 18.54
C ASN A 28 -0.09 0.99 19.28
N VAL A 29 -1.19 0.62 18.63
CA VAL A 29 -2.53 0.62 19.21
C VAL A 29 -3.21 -0.73 18.92
N VAL A 30 -3.90 -1.30 19.91
CA VAL A 30 -4.69 -2.51 19.72
C VAL A 30 -6.17 -2.16 19.87
N ILE A 31 -6.96 -2.41 18.83
CA ILE A 31 -8.42 -2.19 18.81
C ILE A 31 -9.07 -3.49 18.33
N ASN A 32 -10.03 -4.00 19.07
CA ASN A 32 -10.75 -5.24 18.75
C ASN A 32 -9.83 -6.44 18.45
N GLY A 33 -8.68 -6.51 19.15
CA GLY A 33 -7.69 -7.57 18.98
C GLY A 33 -6.80 -7.44 17.75
N PHE A 34 -6.95 -6.38 16.94
CA PHE A 34 -6.06 -6.05 15.83
C PHE A 34 -5.05 -4.98 16.25
N ARG A 35 -3.78 -5.21 15.94
CA ARG A 35 -2.69 -4.29 16.24
C ARG A 35 -2.42 -3.40 15.03
N TYR A 36 -2.50 -2.09 15.27
CA TYR A 36 -2.13 -1.04 14.32
C TYR A 36 -0.76 -0.47 14.70
N ASP A 37 0.16 -0.46 13.75
CA ASP A 37 1.49 0.12 13.88
C ASP A 37 1.55 1.40 13.03
N PHE A 38 1.54 2.56 13.69
CA PHE A 38 1.64 3.88 13.05
C PHE A 38 3.10 4.28 12.96
N GLY A 39 3.61 4.35 11.76
CA GLY A 39 4.99 4.72 11.47
C GLY A 39 5.10 5.96 10.57
N VAL A 40 6.33 6.42 10.36
CA VAL A 40 6.63 7.56 9.46
C VAL A 40 6.18 7.26 8.02
N GLY A 41 6.27 6.00 7.60
CA GLY A 41 5.94 5.57 6.24
C GLY A 41 4.48 5.22 5.99
N GLY A 42 3.66 5.07 7.04
CA GLY A 42 2.26 4.68 6.92
C GLY A 42 1.78 3.82 8.08
N ILE A 43 0.53 3.37 7.99
CA ILE A 43 -0.09 2.44 8.92
C ILE A 43 0.14 1.00 8.45
N HIS A 44 0.51 0.11 9.39
CA HIS A 44 0.72 -1.30 9.11
C HIS A 44 0.09 -2.17 10.19
N GLY A 45 -0.29 -3.37 9.81
CA GLY A 45 -0.80 -4.38 10.72
C GLY A 45 -1.26 -5.60 9.92
N ALA A 46 -1.15 -6.79 10.51
CA ALA A 46 -1.66 -8.00 9.90
C ALA A 46 -2.06 -9.02 10.97
N LYS A 47 -3.20 -9.65 10.77
CA LYS A 47 -3.65 -10.80 11.55
C LYS A 47 -3.18 -12.05 10.82
N GLN A 48 -2.14 -12.69 11.31
CA GLN A 48 -1.63 -13.95 10.74
C GLN A 48 -2.71 -15.03 10.73
N GLY A 49 -2.87 -15.70 9.58
CA GLY A 49 -3.85 -16.78 9.45
C GLY A 49 -4.45 -16.88 8.06
N ILE A 50 -5.56 -17.61 7.99
CA ILE A 50 -6.34 -17.80 6.77
C ILE A 50 -7.66 -17.08 6.94
N VAL A 51 -7.98 -16.21 5.99
CA VAL A 51 -9.25 -15.49 5.93
C VAL A 51 -10.00 -15.93 4.68
N ARG A 52 -11.28 -16.26 4.81
CA ARG A 52 -12.11 -16.77 3.70
C ARG A 52 -13.42 -16.00 3.61
N THR A 53 -13.88 -15.84 2.35
CA THR A 53 -15.28 -15.49 2.07
C THR A 53 -16.10 -16.77 2.16
N GLU A 54 -16.77 -16.98 3.29
CA GLU A 54 -17.59 -18.15 3.56
C GLU A 54 -18.58 -17.87 4.71
N ASN A 55 -19.57 -18.71 4.86
CA ASN A 55 -20.54 -18.65 5.99
C ASN A 55 -21.23 -17.28 6.12
N GLY A 56 -21.57 -16.64 5.00
CA GLY A 56 -22.22 -15.32 4.99
C GLY A 56 -21.29 -14.15 5.34
N LYS A 57 -19.97 -14.39 5.36
CA LYS A 57 -18.94 -13.34 5.53
C LYS A 57 -18.17 -13.12 4.24
N VAL A 58 -17.77 -11.89 3.99
CA VAL A 58 -17.04 -11.46 2.79
C VAL A 58 -15.75 -10.77 3.20
N CYS A 59 -14.63 -11.21 2.60
CA CYS A 59 -13.32 -10.57 2.73
C CYS A 59 -13.12 -9.57 1.59
N ARG A 60 -12.92 -8.30 1.91
CA ARG A 60 -12.75 -7.21 0.95
C ARG A 60 -11.42 -6.49 1.17
N THR A 61 -10.87 -5.93 0.10
CA THR A 61 -9.74 -4.99 0.13
C THR A 61 -10.18 -3.63 -0.37
N LEU A 62 -9.60 -2.59 0.17
CA LEU A 62 -9.73 -1.20 -0.28
C LEU A 62 -8.35 -0.57 -0.29
N ASP A 63 -7.93 -0.05 -1.46
CA ASP A 63 -6.67 0.65 -1.65
C ASP A 63 -6.94 2.04 -2.25
N VAL A 64 -6.28 3.08 -1.74
CA VAL A 64 -6.41 4.44 -2.32
C VAL A 64 -5.72 4.50 -3.67
N ALA A 65 -6.47 4.87 -4.69
CA ALA A 65 -5.94 5.02 -6.05
C ALA A 65 -4.82 6.07 -6.10
N SER A 66 -3.61 5.64 -6.52
CA SER A 66 -2.44 6.53 -6.62
C SER A 66 -2.21 7.38 -5.36
N TYR A 67 -2.12 6.73 -4.22
CA TYR A 67 -2.13 7.29 -2.87
C TYR A 67 -1.30 8.59 -2.72
N TYR A 68 0.04 8.54 -2.85
CA TYR A 68 0.88 9.72 -2.61
C TYR A 68 0.56 10.91 -3.54
N PRO A 69 0.40 10.73 -4.87
CA PRO A 69 -0.02 11.82 -5.75
C PRO A 69 -1.36 12.42 -5.37
N ASN A 70 -2.38 11.60 -5.13
CA ASN A 70 -3.71 12.10 -4.83
C ASN A 70 -3.79 12.80 -3.47
N MET A 71 -3.04 12.31 -2.46
CA MET A 71 -2.91 13.02 -1.19
C MET A 71 -2.35 14.43 -1.40
N ALA A 72 -1.27 14.59 -2.18
CA ALA A 72 -0.69 15.89 -2.48
C ALA A 72 -1.65 16.80 -3.26
N ILE A 73 -2.24 16.29 -4.34
CA ILE A 73 -3.09 17.06 -5.25
C ILE A 73 -4.40 17.47 -4.57
N ARG A 74 -5.13 16.50 -4.00
CA ARG A 74 -6.48 16.72 -3.46
C ARG A 74 -6.48 17.51 -2.16
N GLN A 75 -5.49 17.30 -1.31
CA GLN A 75 -5.35 18.02 -0.04
C GLN A 75 -4.42 19.23 -0.14
N LYS A 76 -3.91 19.55 -1.35
CA LYS A 76 -3.04 20.71 -1.61
C LYS A 76 -1.79 20.72 -0.73
N ILE A 77 -1.23 19.54 -0.46
CA ILE A 77 0.00 19.39 0.31
C ILE A 77 1.18 19.49 -0.65
N HIS A 78 2.14 20.37 -0.38
CA HIS A 78 3.27 20.62 -1.26
C HIS A 78 4.54 20.94 -0.45
N PRO A 79 5.75 20.73 -1.02
CA PRO A 79 6.97 21.25 -0.43
C PRO A 79 6.89 22.78 -0.29
N ALA A 80 7.26 23.31 0.88
CA ALA A 80 7.07 24.73 1.23
C ALA A 80 7.75 25.67 0.23
N HIS A 81 8.93 25.32 -0.26
CA HIS A 81 9.73 26.12 -1.20
C HIS A 81 9.22 26.09 -2.65
N LEU A 82 8.34 25.13 -3.01
CA LEU A 82 7.77 25.01 -4.35
C LEU A 82 6.35 25.57 -4.46
N GLY A 83 5.66 25.67 -3.34
CA GLY A 83 4.30 26.20 -3.27
C GLY A 83 3.29 25.41 -4.12
N MET A 84 2.15 26.04 -4.40
CA MET A 84 1.05 25.43 -5.16
C MET A 84 1.41 25.04 -6.60
N THR A 85 2.50 25.57 -7.15
CA THR A 85 3.00 25.18 -8.47
C THR A 85 3.34 23.69 -8.50
N PHE A 86 3.86 23.14 -7.40
CA PHE A 86 4.10 21.69 -7.27
C PHE A 86 2.81 20.88 -7.48
N CYS A 87 1.73 21.22 -6.78
CA CYS A 87 0.47 20.50 -6.93
C CYS A 87 -0.06 20.53 -8.36
N LYS A 88 0.04 21.69 -9.04
CA LYS A 88 -0.39 21.81 -10.44
C LYS A 88 0.40 20.92 -11.38
N VAL A 89 1.73 20.95 -11.31
CA VAL A 89 2.59 20.09 -12.13
C VAL A 89 2.35 18.61 -11.82
N TYR A 90 2.12 18.29 -10.56
CA TYR A 90 1.86 16.93 -10.11
C TYR A 90 0.51 16.41 -10.64
N GLU A 91 -0.51 17.27 -10.67
CA GLU A 91 -1.82 16.97 -11.27
C GLU A 91 -1.71 16.80 -12.79
N ASP A 92 -0.99 17.68 -13.49
CA ASP A 92 -0.74 17.55 -14.93
C ASP A 92 -0.08 16.21 -15.28
N LEU A 93 0.93 15.78 -14.50
CA LEU A 93 1.59 14.48 -14.68
C LEU A 93 0.64 13.30 -14.37
N TYR A 94 -0.21 13.44 -13.36
CA TYR A 94 -1.20 12.43 -13.00
C TYR A 94 -2.25 12.26 -14.09
N ASP A 95 -2.75 13.36 -14.65
CA ASP A 95 -3.72 13.35 -15.75
C ASP A 95 -3.10 12.83 -17.05
N GLU A 96 -1.84 13.17 -17.33
CA GLU A 96 -1.11 12.59 -18.46
C GLU A 96 -1.01 11.07 -18.33
N ARG A 97 -0.69 10.57 -17.11
CA ARG A 97 -0.63 9.13 -16.85
C ARG A 97 -1.94 8.41 -17.16
N LYS A 98 -3.10 9.03 -16.87
CA LYS A 98 -4.42 8.45 -17.13
C LYS A 98 -4.70 8.23 -18.62
N LYS A 99 -4.05 8.98 -19.51
CA LYS A 99 -4.19 8.82 -20.96
C LYS A 99 -3.49 7.57 -21.51
N HIS A 100 -2.61 6.96 -20.71
CA HIS A 100 -1.85 5.78 -21.12
C HIS A 100 -2.41 4.50 -20.50
N PRO A 101 -2.56 3.40 -21.26
CA PRO A 101 -3.05 2.13 -20.73
C PRO A 101 -2.20 1.60 -19.56
N LYS A 102 -2.87 1.06 -18.53
CA LYS A 102 -2.17 0.38 -17.43
C LYS A 102 -1.25 -0.72 -17.99
N GLY A 103 0.03 -0.73 -17.59
CA GLY A 103 1.05 -1.68 -18.07
C GLY A 103 1.86 -1.22 -19.29
N SER A 104 1.52 -0.10 -19.94
CA SER A 104 2.38 0.50 -20.98
C SER A 104 3.64 1.12 -20.37
N ALA A 105 4.71 1.22 -21.15
CA ALA A 105 5.96 1.84 -20.71
C ALA A 105 5.77 3.31 -20.28
N ALA A 106 4.94 4.08 -20.99
CA ALA A 106 4.62 5.45 -20.63
C ALA A 106 3.89 5.54 -19.29
N ASN A 107 2.86 4.69 -19.07
CA ASN A 107 2.16 4.65 -17.77
C ASN A 107 3.09 4.25 -16.63
N ALA A 108 4.00 3.29 -16.86
CA ALA A 108 4.98 2.86 -15.86
C ALA A 108 6.00 3.97 -15.53
N ALA A 109 6.51 4.68 -16.54
CA ALA A 109 7.43 5.80 -16.36
C ALA A 109 6.79 6.95 -15.57
N LEU A 110 5.56 7.34 -15.93
CA LEU A 110 4.83 8.39 -15.21
C LEU A 110 4.48 7.97 -13.78
N LYS A 111 4.14 6.68 -13.54
CA LYS A 111 3.97 6.15 -12.18
C LYS A 111 5.24 6.27 -11.35
N LEU A 112 6.39 5.95 -11.96
CA LEU A 112 7.69 6.06 -11.29
C LEU A 112 8.01 7.52 -10.97
N ALA A 113 7.78 8.44 -11.90
CA ALA A 113 8.00 9.87 -11.69
C ALA A 113 7.14 10.42 -10.54
N LEU A 114 5.84 10.10 -10.53
CA LEU A 114 4.91 10.51 -9.48
C LEU A 114 5.31 9.97 -8.09
N ASN A 115 5.58 8.67 -7.97
CA ASN A 115 5.99 8.08 -6.70
C ASN A 115 7.41 8.51 -6.31
N GLY A 116 8.30 8.68 -7.29
CA GLY A 116 9.67 9.14 -7.09
C GLY A 116 9.71 10.56 -6.51
N SER A 117 8.87 11.46 -6.98
CA SER A 117 8.79 12.83 -6.43
C SER A 117 8.44 12.85 -4.94
N TYR A 118 7.55 11.96 -4.50
CA TYR A 118 7.30 11.76 -3.07
C TYR A 118 8.52 11.18 -2.35
N GLY A 119 9.15 10.13 -2.89
CA GLY A 119 10.35 9.52 -2.30
C GLY A 119 11.51 10.50 -2.18
N GLU A 120 11.74 11.31 -3.23
CA GLU A 120 12.79 12.35 -3.26
C GLU A 120 12.56 13.47 -2.23
N SER A 121 11.33 13.68 -1.77
CA SER A 121 11.05 14.68 -0.73
C SER A 121 11.66 14.33 0.63
N ASN A 122 12.10 13.10 0.81
CA ASN A 122 12.83 12.65 2.01
C ASN A 122 14.35 12.47 1.78
N ASN A 123 14.85 12.81 0.60
CA ASN A 123 16.25 12.73 0.25
C ASN A 123 16.91 14.11 0.42
N GLU A 124 17.83 14.25 1.38
CA GLU A 124 18.51 15.51 1.72
C GLU A 124 19.30 16.14 0.55
N PHE A 125 19.62 15.36 -0.47
CA PHE A 125 20.33 15.85 -1.67
C PHE A 125 19.39 16.20 -2.82
N SER A 126 18.09 16.00 -2.66
CA SER A 126 17.10 16.27 -3.68
C SER A 126 16.64 17.74 -3.64
N PRO A 127 16.41 18.39 -4.80
CA PRO A 127 15.76 19.70 -4.84
C PRO A 127 14.30 19.67 -4.37
N LEU A 128 13.71 18.47 -4.21
CA LEU A 128 12.36 18.29 -3.68
C LEU A 128 12.35 18.09 -2.16
N TYR A 129 13.51 18.12 -1.49
CA TYR A 129 13.64 17.81 -0.08
C TYR A 129 12.77 18.70 0.81
N ASP A 130 11.80 18.08 1.45
CA ASP A 130 10.94 18.68 2.47
C ASP A 130 10.32 17.56 3.33
N PRO A 131 10.96 17.17 4.44
CA PRO A 131 10.43 16.10 5.30
C PRO A 131 9.10 16.48 5.96
N ALA A 132 8.76 17.77 6.09
CA ALA A 132 7.45 18.18 6.58
C ALA A 132 6.35 17.84 5.56
N PHE A 133 6.62 18.03 4.27
CA PHE A 133 5.74 17.58 3.20
C PHE A 133 5.56 16.05 3.23
N THR A 134 6.65 15.28 3.33
CA THR A 134 6.59 13.81 3.40
C THR A 134 5.72 13.36 4.58
N MET A 135 5.94 13.95 5.76
CA MET A 135 5.15 13.67 6.97
C MET A 135 3.68 14.04 6.80
N ALA A 136 3.40 15.21 6.21
CA ALA A 136 2.02 15.63 5.99
C ALA A 136 1.24 14.64 5.11
N ILE A 137 1.86 14.12 4.03
CA ILE A 137 1.26 13.09 3.18
C ILE A 137 0.93 11.82 3.99
N THR A 138 1.90 11.28 4.71
CA THR A 138 1.71 10.01 5.42
C THR A 138 0.80 10.13 6.62
N CYS A 139 0.89 11.20 7.40
CA CYS A 139 0.01 11.40 8.55
C CYS A 139 -1.45 11.61 8.13
N ASN A 140 -1.71 12.47 7.15
CA ASN A 140 -3.07 12.69 6.66
C ASN A 140 -3.64 11.42 6.04
N GLY A 141 -2.84 10.66 5.30
CA GLY A 141 -3.29 9.40 4.73
C GLY A 141 -3.64 8.34 5.78
N GLN A 142 -2.80 8.17 6.80
CA GLN A 142 -3.09 7.28 7.93
C GLN A 142 -4.40 7.67 8.62
N LEU A 143 -4.59 8.96 8.91
CA LEU A 143 -5.81 9.46 9.54
C LEU A 143 -7.03 9.26 8.64
N SER A 144 -6.91 9.51 7.35
CA SER A 144 -8.01 9.29 6.39
C SER A 144 -8.42 7.82 6.34
N LEU A 145 -7.47 6.88 6.31
CA LEU A 145 -7.78 5.44 6.36
C LEU A 145 -8.41 5.05 7.70
N CYS A 146 -7.91 5.59 8.83
CA CYS A 146 -8.51 5.35 10.15
C CYS A 146 -9.96 5.80 10.22
N MET A 147 -10.30 6.94 9.63
CA MET A 147 -11.68 7.43 9.55
C MET A 147 -12.60 6.40 8.87
N LEU A 148 -12.19 5.85 7.73
CA LEU A 148 -12.99 4.85 7.03
C LEU A 148 -13.07 3.53 7.79
N MET A 149 -11.95 3.03 8.31
CA MET A 149 -11.93 1.80 9.11
C MET A 149 -12.84 1.92 10.34
N GLU A 150 -12.82 3.06 11.04
CA GLU A 150 -13.68 3.32 12.19
C GLU A 150 -15.17 3.25 11.81
N GLN A 151 -15.58 3.90 10.71
CA GLN A 151 -16.95 3.86 10.22
C GLN A 151 -17.39 2.43 9.87
N LEU A 152 -16.53 1.66 9.19
CA LEU A 152 -16.80 0.27 8.86
C LEU A 152 -16.92 -0.61 10.11
N ILE A 153 -16.07 -0.41 11.11
CA ILE A 153 -16.13 -1.14 12.39
C ILE A 153 -17.45 -0.82 13.11
N ILE A 154 -17.79 0.45 13.23
CA ILE A 154 -18.97 0.89 14.01
C ILE A 154 -20.28 0.48 13.31
N HIS A 155 -20.40 0.68 12.01
CA HIS A 155 -21.66 0.54 11.29
C HIS A 155 -21.85 -0.80 10.57
N CYS A 156 -20.76 -1.49 10.27
CA CYS A 156 -20.78 -2.77 9.57
C CYS A 156 -20.21 -3.93 10.40
N ASN A 157 -19.82 -3.66 11.65
CA ASN A 157 -19.13 -4.63 12.51
C ASN A 157 -17.93 -5.28 11.78
N ALA A 158 -17.20 -4.46 11.03
CA ALA A 158 -16.05 -4.91 10.24
C ALA A 158 -14.91 -5.39 11.14
N GLU A 159 -14.32 -6.52 10.77
CA GLU A 159 -13.08 -7.00 11.35
C GLU A 159 -11.93 -6.65 10.40
N ILE A 160 -11.02 -5.76 10.82
CA ILE A 160 -9.82 -5.44 10.06
C ILE A 160 -8.84 -6.60 10.18
N VAL A 161 -8.31 -7.06 9.06
CA VAL A 161 -7.40 -8.22 9.01
C VAL A 161 -6.01 -7.87 8.49
N MET A 162 -5.88 -6.79 7.72
CA MET A 162 -4.58 -6.27 7.31
C MET A 162 -4.67 -4.78 6.98
N CYS A 163 -3.59 -4.03 7.25
CA CYS A 163 -3.39 -2.64 6.80
C CYS A 163 -2.00 -2.50 6.21
N ASN A 164 -1.86 -1.81 5.09
CA ASN A 164 -0.57 -1.64 4.43
C ASN A 164 -0.47 -0.30 3.68
N THR A 165 -0.08 0.73 4.38
CA THR A 165 0.23 2.08 3.88
C THR A 165 -0.95 2.80 3.23
N ASP A 166 -1.43 2.33 2.10
CA ASP A 166 -2.41 2.95 1.20
C ASP A 166 -3.76 2.24 1.16
N GLY A 167 -3.90 1.15 1.92
CA GLY A 167 -5.11 0.36 1.94
C GLY A 167 -5.24 -0.57 3.14
N PHE A 168 -6.34 -1.27 3.18
CA PHE A 168 -6.61 -2.26 4.22
C PHE A 168 -7.56 -3.35 3.72
N GLU A 169 -7.49 -4.51 4.38
CA GLU A 169 -8.38 -5.65 4.18
C GLU A 169 -9.25 -5.86 5.41
N TYR A 170 -10.52 -6.19 5.16
CA TYR A 170 -11.51 -6.37 6.20
C TYR A 170 -12.53 -7.45 5.88
N VAL A 171 -13.15 -7.98 6.91
CA VAL A 171 -14.24 -8.97 6.81
C VAL A 171 -15.51 -8.38 7.38
N ILE A 172 -16.63 -8.53 6.66
CA ILE A 172 -17.98 -8.14 7.08
C ILE A 172 -18.99 -9.25 6.78
N ASP A 173 -20.14 -9.20 7.45
CA ASP A 173 -21.29 -10.01 7.03
C ASP A 173 -21.84 -9.48 5.69
N GLU A 174 -22.28 -10.36 4.79
CA GLU A 174 -22.83 -10.01 3.46
C GLU A 174 -23.96 -8.98 3.53
N LYS A 175 -24.77 -9.02 4.58
CA LYS A 175 -25.86 -8.05 4.79
C LYS A 175 -25.40 -6.61 4.91
N PHE A 176 -24.13 -6.36 5.22
CA PHE A 176 -23.55 -5.03 5.36
C PHE A 176 -22.84 -4.51 4.11
N ILE A 177 -22.77 -5.28 3.01
CA ILE A 177 -22.07 -4.86 1.79
C ILE A 177 -22.55 -3.51 1.30
N SER A 178 -23.88 -3.34 1.13
CA SER A 178 -24.44 -2.06 0.65
C SER A 178 -24.15 -0.89 1.58
N LYS A 179 -24.15 -1.13 2.91
CA LYS A 179 -23.80 -0.07 3.87
C LYS A 179 -22.32 0.25 3.84
N ALA A 180 -21.45 -0.73 3.67
CA ALA A 180 -20.01 -0.52 3.49
C ALA A 180 -19.73 0.29 2.21
N ASP A 181 -20.40 -0.02 1.10
CA ASP A 181 -20.24 0.72 -0.16
C ASP A 181 -20.71 2.19 -0.02
N GLU A 182 -21.81 2.45 0.72
CA GLU A 182 -22.25 3.81 1.06
C GLU A 182 -21.17 4.57 1.86
N LEU A 183 -20.62 3.96 2.91
CA LEU A 183 -19.57 4.58 3.74
C LEU A 183 -18.29 4.87 2.96
N VAL A 184 -17.90 3.99 2.04
CA VAL A 184 -16.77 4.23 1.15
C VAL A 184 -17.03 5.45 0.27
N LYS A 185 -18.23 5.55 -0.31
CA LYS A 185 -18.62 6.68 -1.16
C LYS A 185 -18.66 8.00 -0.37
N ASP A 186 -19.22 8.00 0.82
CA ASP A 186 -19.23 9.18 1.70
C ASP A 186 -17.80 9.63 2.04
N TRP A 187 -16.92 8.66 2.29
CA TRP A 187 -15.50 8.93 2.55
C TRP A 187 -14.78 9.51 1.32
N GLU A 188 -15.06 8.99 0.11
CA GLU A 188 -14.52 9.52 -1.15
C GLU A 188 -14.97 10.97 -1.38
N GLU A 189 -16.25 11.28 -1.11
CA GLU A 189 -16.79 12.65 -1.21
C GLU A 189 -16.07 13.62 -0.24
N VAL A 190 -15.89 13.20 1.01
CA VAL A 190 -15.25 14.04 2.03
C VAL A 190 -13.76 14.25 1.77
N THR A 191 -13.05 13.20 1.37
CA THR A 191 -11.58 13.24 1.19
C THR A 191 -11.15 13.68 -0.21
N SER A 192 -12.06 13.60 -1.18
CA SER A 192 -11.75 13.73 -2.62
C SER A 192 -10.73 12.70 -3.12
N LEU A 193 -10.56 11.60 -2.40
CA LEU A 193 -9.75 10.45 -2.78
C LEU A 193 -10.65 9.38 -3.41
N GLU A 194 -10.08 8.46 -4.16
CA GLU A 194 -10.80 7.37 -4.83
C GLU A 194 -10.29 6.04 -4.29
N MET A 195 -11.22 5.11 -3.95
CA MET A 195 -10.89 3.77 -3.51
C MET A 195 -11.00 2.76 -4.66
N GLU A 196 -9.95 1.98 -4.86
CA GLU A 196 -10.01 0.77 -5.69
C GLU A 196 -10.18 -0.42 -4.74
N GLY A 197 -11.10 -1.34 -5.04
CA GLY A 197 -11.40 -2.48 -4.18
C GLY A 197 -11.56 -3.78 -4.97
N ASP A 198 -11.42 -4.88 -4.24
CA ASP A 198 -11.61 -6.23 -4.75
C ASP A 198 -12.24 -7.10 -3.65
N THR A 199 -12.75 -8.27 -4.01
CA THR A 199 -13.25 -9.25 -3.04
C THR A 199 -12.39 -10.50 -3.13
N TYR A 200 -11.89 -10.97 -1.99
CA TYR A 200 -11.08 -12.17 -1.93
C TYR A 200 -11.92 -13.39 -1.56
N ALA A 201 -11.73 -14.48 -2.29
CA ALA A 201 -12.25 -15.80 -1.90
C ALA A 201 -11.46 -16.32 -0.69
N VAL A 202 -10.14 -16.11 -0.69
CA VAL A 202 -9.26 -16.50 0.42
C VAL A 202 -8.00 -15.65 0.45
N MET A 203 -7.51 -15.38 1.66
CA MET A 203 -6.19 -14.81 1.92
C MET A 203 -5.42 -15.70 2.89
N TYR A 204 -4.17 -15.99 2.56
CA TYR A 204 -3.18 -16.65 3.40
C TYR A 204 -2.18 -15.61 3.84
N ILE A 205 -2.32 -15.12 5.08
CA ILE A 205 -1.56 -13.98 5.60
C ILE A 205 -0.49 -14.51 6.57
N ASN A 206 0.78 -14.34 6.22
CA ASN A 206 1.87 -14.54 7.17
C ASN A 206 2.20 -13.23 7.92
N ASN A 207 2.33 -12.14 7.17
CA ASN A 207 2.43 -10.77 7.70
C ASN A 207 2.10 -9.78 6.58
N VAL A 208 2.14 -8.47 6.87
CA VAL A 208 1.78 -7.38 5.93
C VAL A 208 2.58 -7.40 4.61
N ASN A 209 3.78 -7.96 4.61
CA ASN A 209 4.65 -8.02 3.43
C ASN A 209 4.73 -9.42 2.79
N ASN A 210 4.12 -10.44 3.40
CA ASN A 210 4.20 -11.82 2.95
C ASN A 210 2.81 -12.45 3.00
N TYR A 211 2.12 -12.51 1.87
CA TYR A 211 0.81 -13.12 1.76
C TYR A 211 0.51 -13.64 0.36
N VAL A 212 -0.47 -14.53 0.28
CA VAL A 212 -1.10 -15.00 -0.96
C VAL A 212 -2.59 -14.72 -0.85
N SER A 213 -3.19 -14.11 -1.86
CA SER A 213 -4.63 -13.92 -1.93
C SER A 213 -5.21 -14.37 -3.27
N ILE A 214 -6.43 -14.85 -3.24
CA ILE A 214 -7.18 -15.29 -4.41
C ILE A 214 -8.48 -14.50 -4.43
N THR A 215 -8.71 -13.72 -5.48
CA THR A 215 -9.97 -13.01 -5.64
C THR A 215 -11.13 -13.96 -5.95
N THR A 216 -12.35 -13.51 -5.77
CA THR A 216 -13.56 -14.27 -6.18
C THR A 216 -13.62 -14.52 -7.68
N SER A 217 -12.92 -13.70 -8.49
CA SER A 217 -12.74 -13.94 -9.93
C SER A 217 -11.63 -14.95 -10.28
N GLY A 218 -10.94 -15.52 -9.28
CA GLY A 218 -9.87 -16.49 -9.47
C GLY A 218 -8.48 -15.89 -9.72
N LYS A 219 -8.32 -14.56 -9.66
CA LYS A 219 -7.01 -13.92 -9.80
C LYS A 219 -6.17 -14.15 -8.55
N VAL A 220 -4.96 -14.64 -8.72
CA VAL A 220 -3.99 -14.83 -7.64
C VAL A 220 -3.08 -13.61 -7.53
N LYS A 221 -2.92 -13.10 -6.31
CA LYS A 221 -1.95 -12.07 -5.94
C LYS A 221 -0.96 -12.68 -4.95
N THR A 222 0.34 -12.48 -5.18
CA THR A 222 1.41 -12.95 -4.30
C THR A 222 2.30 -11.78 -3.89
N LYS A 223 2.78 -11.78 -2.65
CA LYS A 223 3.66 -10.71 -2.13
C LYS A 223 4.79 -11.28 -1.28
N GLY A 224 5.96 -10.63 -1.37
CA GLY A 224 7.14 -10.93 -0.57
C GLY A 224 7.74 -12.30 -0.84
N ALA A 225 7.87 -13.12 0.20
CA ALA A 225 8.44 -14.47 0.07
C ALA A 225 7.65 -15.40 -0.87
N TYR A 226 6.39 -15.04 -1.17
CA TYR A 226 5.53 -15.77 -2.12
C TYR A 226 5.50 -15.14 -3.51
N GLU A 227 6.27 -14.06 -3.75
CA GLU A 227 6.17 -13.33 -5.02
C GLU A 227 6.66 -14.17 -6.19
N ILE A 228 5.74 -14.44 -7.13
CA ILE A 228 5.99 -15.10 -8.39
C ILE A 228 5.52 -14.16 -9.50
N PRO A 229 6.44 -13.55 -10.26
CA PRO A 229 6.09 -12.65 -11.33
C PRO A 229 5.19 -13.32 -12.36
N ASN A 230 4.07 -12.67 -12.67
CA ASN A 230 3.11 -13.17 -13.67
C ASN A 230 2.58 -14.59 -13.38
N TYR A 231 2.49 -14.98 -12.08
CA TYR A 231 1.88 -16.24 -11.73
C TYR A 231 0.45 -16.32 -12.32
N LYS A 232 0.25 -17.30 -13.17
CA LYS A 232 -1.06 -17.67 -13.69
C LYS A 232 -1.33 -19.10 -13.27
N GLN A 233 -2.57 -19.40 -12.96
CA GLN A 233 -2.99 -20.76 -12.54
C GLN A 233 -2.70 -21.89 -13.55
N GLU A 234 -2.17 -21.54 -14.72
CA GLU A 234 -1.84 -22.46 -15.80
C GLU A 234 -0.46 -23.15 -15.64
N GLY A 235 0.21 -22.96 -14.50
CA GLY A 235 1.47 -23.63 -14.16
C GLY A 235 2.72 -22.89 -14.63
N TYR A 236 3.88 -23.40 -14.21
CA TYR A 236 5.21 -22.78 -14.38
C TYR A 236 5.68 -22.61 -15.83
N LYS A 237 5.09 -23.30 -16.79
CA LYS A 237 5.44 -23.18 -18.22
C LYS A 237 5.22 -21.77 -18.80
N LYS A 238 4.49 -20.89 -18.07
CA LYS A 238 4.24 -19.51 -18.45
C LYS A 238 4.88 -18.50 -17.51
N ILE A 239 5.72 -18.94 -16.57
CA ILE A 239 6.45 -18.07 -15.69
C ILE A 239 7.60 -17.45 -16.47
N ASP A 240 7.65 -16.14 -16.49
CA ASP A 240 8.74 -15.40 -17.11
C ASP A 240 9.92 -15.30 -16.13
N PHE A 241 10.82 -16.25 -16.22
CA PHE A 241 12.00 -16.30 -15.37
C PHE A 241 12.95 -15.11 -15.56
N GLU A 242 12.95 -14.47 -16.74
CA GLU A 242 13.77 -13.28 -16.99
C GLU A 242 13.23 -12.06 -16.21
N LYS A 243 11.93 -12.05 -15.94
CA LYS A 243 11.29 -11.02 -15.12
C LYS A 243 11.19 -11.37 -13.64
N HIS A 244 11.76 -12.51 -13.23
CA HIS A 244 11.82 -12.86 -11.82
C HIS A 244 12.64 -11.82 -11.06
N GLY A 245 12.00 -11.11 -10.15
CA GLY A 245 12.64 -10.05 -9.36
C GLY A 245 13.51 -10.61 -8.25
N PHE A 246 14.64 -11.26 -8.58
CA PHE A 246 15.58 -11.79 -7.58
C PHE A 246 16.03 -10.78 -6.53
N HIS A 247 15.98 -9.48 -6.86
CA HIS A 247 16.25 -8.41 -5.90
C HIS A 247 15.17 -8.25 -4.83
N LYS A 248 13.95 -8.78 -5.08
CA LYS A 248 12.84 -8.76 -4.11
C LYS A 248 12.76 -10.06 -3.31
N ASN A 249 13.03 -11.17 -3.94
CA ASN A 249 13.04 -12.48 -3.31
C ASN A 249 14.28 -13.26 -3.74
N HIS A 250 15.20 -13.44 -2.79
CA HIS A 250 16.48 -14.16 -3.00
C HIS A 250 16.35 -15.67 -2.83
N SER A 251 15.16 -16.18 -2.51
CA SER A 251 14.90 -17.61 -2.37
C SER A 251 15.05 -18.32 -3.72
N ALA A 252 15.46 -19.58 -3.70
CA ALA A 252 15.36 -20.43 -4.87
C ALA A 252 13.90 -20.44 -5.36
N PHE A 253 13.72 -20.25 -6.67
CA PHE A 253 12.39 -20.08 -7.26
C PHE A 253 11.39 -21.20 -6.90
N ILE A 254 11.91 -22.42 -6.73
CA ILE A 254 11.10 -23.59 -6.37
C ILE A 254 10.37 -23.40 -5.03
N ILE A 255 10.96 -22.66 -4.09
CA ILE A 255 10.38 -22.45 -2.75
C ILE A 255 9.06 -21.66 -2.82
N PRO A 256 9.01 -20.41 -3.35
CA PRO A 256 7.76 -19.69 -3.49
C PRO A 256 6.78 -20.40 -4.45
N PHE A 257 7.30 -21.07 -5.47
CA PHE A 257 6.47 -21.80 -6.41
C PHE A 257 5.73 -22.98 -5.74
N ALA A 258 6.44 -23.85 -5.03
CA ALA A 258 5.82 -24.97 -4.31
C ALA A 258 4.83 -24.49 -3.24
N ALA A 259 5.18 -23.43 -2.51
CA ALA A 259 4.28 -22.85 -1.52
C ALA A 259 2.99 -22.31 -2.14
N VAL A 260 3.07 -21.59 -3.26
CA VAL A 260 1.89 -21.04 -3.94
C VAL A 260 1.06 -22.13 -4.60
N GLU A 261 1.66 -23.13 -5.25
CA GLU A 261 0.93 -24.30 -5.81
C GLU A 261 0.16 -25.04 -4.72
N CYS A 262 0.79 -25.21 -3.55
CA CYS A 262 0.11 -25.84 -2.40
C CYS A 262 -1.07 -24.99 -1.91
N LEU A 263 -0.88 -23.68 -1.71
CA LEU A 263 -1.91 -22.80 -1.18
C LEU A 263 -3.07 -22.57 -2.17
N VAL A 264 -2.76 -22.49 -3.47
CA VAL A 264 -3.74 -22.14 -4.51
C VAL A 264 -4.45 -23.38 -5.08
N LYS A 265 -3.71 -24.47 -5.29
CA LYS A 265 -4.21 -25.67 -5.96
C LYS A 265 -4.31 -26.90 -5.05
N GLY A 266 -3.79 -26.81 -3.82
CA GLY A 266 -3.75 -27.96 -2.89
C GLY A 266 -2.74 -29.04 -3.28
N VAL A 267 -1.78 -28.72 -4.17
CA VAL A 267 -0.71 -29.66 -4.55
C VAL A 267 0.24 -29.82 -3.37
N PRO A 268 0.51 -31.02 -2.87
CA PRO A 268 1.51 -31.24 -1.84
C PRO A 268 2.88 -30.68 -2.23
N VAL A 269 3.58 -30.07 -1.28
CA VAL A 269 4.91 -29.44 -1.55
C VAL A 269 5.88 -30.46 -2.13
N GLU A 270 5.84 -31.71 -1.65
CA GLU A 270 6.68 -32.82 -2.07
C GLU A 270 6.48 -33.23 -3.54
N GLU A 271 5.31 -32.96 -4.11
CA GLU A 271 5.02 -33.23 -5.53
C GLU A 271 5.52 -32.11 -6.46
N THR A 272 5.88 -30.95 -5.90
CA THR A 272 6.36 -29.78 -6.67
C THR A 272 7.89 -29.70 -6.65
N ILE A 273 8.53 -30.22 -5.62
CA ILE A 273 9.99 -30.26 -5.43
C ILE A 273 10.55 -31.55 -6.03
#